data_27c6daed20be51a701006450e74e31ac
#
_entry.id   27c6daed20be51a701006450e74e31ac
#
_cell.length_a   1.000
_cell.length_b   1.000
_cell.length_c   1.000
_cell.angle_alpha   90.00
_cell.angle_beta   90.00
_cell.angle_gamma   90.00
#
_symmetry.space_group_name_H-M   'P 1'
#
loop_
_entity.id
_entity.type
_entity.pdbx_description
1 polymer ?
#
loop_
_entity_poly.entity_id
_entity_poly.type
_entity_poly.pdbx_seq_one_letter_code
_entity_poly.pdbx_strand_id
1 'polypeptide(L)'
;MNLPNSLTILRIFFVPLLVAALVLENVGFSWGGVRITNEWLALAIFLSAAATDLLDGYLARRWRQVTTIGTLLDPIADKLLVSAALISLVQVRVLPGWMAVLVVGREFAVSGLRSIAAAEGYTIKASDLGKTKMASQVAAIACLLMSTRHPQFHTAGLVMMWVVIFFALASAISYFRKFWRKVDERVKQRRRRELLHLERKRQRALRRQKATEAAQNVNPTGVRLPTEPQQ
;
A
#
# COMPACT_ATOMS: atom_id res chain seq x y z
N MET A 1 22.84 -2.49 -14.48
CA MET A 1 21.60 -2.88 -13.78
C MET A 1 22.01 -3.58 -12.50
N ASN A 2 21.43 -3.22 -11.34
CA ASN A 2 21.76 -3.87 -10.08
C ASN A 2 20.96 -5.17 -9.97
N LEU A 3 21.54 -6.19 -9.34
CA LEU A 3 20.95 -7.53 -9.23
C LEU A 3 19.50 -7.52 -8.70
N PRO A 4 19.13 -6.72 -7.67
CA PRO A 4 17.74 -6.61 -7.24
C PRO A 4 16.79 -6.15 -8.35
N ASN A 5 17.15 -5.14 -9.14
CA ASN A 5 16.31 -4.66 -10.25
C ASN A 5 16.08 -5.73 -11.32
N SER A 6 17.11 -6.55 -11.59
CA SER A 6 16.99 -7.64 -12.56
C SER A 6 16.03 -8.72 -12.07
N LEU A 7 16.00 -8.99 -10.76
CA LEU A 7 15.04 -9.95 -10.16
C LEU A 7 13.61 -9.43 -10.23
N THR A 8 13.39 -8.14 -10.00
CA THR A 8 12.06 -7.52 -10.16
C THR A 8 11.56 -7.59 -11.62
N ILE A 9 12.45 -7.32 -12.60
CA ILE A 9 12.09 -7.43 -14.02
C ILE A 9 11.81 -8.89 -14.40
N LEU A 10 12.60 -9.83 -13.89
CA LEU A 10 12.38 -11.27 -14.09
C LEU A 10 10.99 -11.70 -13.55
N ARG A 11 10.60 -11.18 -12.39
CA ARG A 11 9.25 -11.43 -11.83
C ARG A 11 8.13 -10.94 -12.75
N ILE A 12 8.27 -9.74 -13.33
CA ILE A 12 7.30 -9.22 -14.30
C ILE A 12 7.23 -10.15 -15.52
N PHE A 13 8.36 -10.70 -15.95
CA PHE A 13 8.41 -11.65 -17.05
C PHE A 13 7.75 -13.01 -16.71
N PHE A 14 7.79 -13.42 -15.45
CA PHE A 14 7.08 -14.62 -14.99
C PHE A 14 5.55 -14.50 -15.04
N VAL A 15 4.99 -13.27 -15.01
CA VAL A 15 3.54 -13.06 -15.07
C VAL A 15 2.91 -13.63 -16.36
N PRO A 16 3.33 -13.23 -17.57
CA PRO A 16 2.77 -13.80 -18.80
C PRO A 16 3.04 -15.30 -18.93
N LEU A 17 4.19 -15.80 -18.44
CA LEU A 17 4.47 -17.23 -18.43
C LEU A 17 3.50 -18.02 -17.55
N LEU A 18 3.19 -17.50 -16.35
CA LEU A 18 2.22 -18.09 -15.45
C LEU A 18 0.82 -18.16 -16.08
N VAL A 19 0.37 -17.05 -16.68
CA VAL A 19 -0.92 -16.98 -17.37
C VAL A 19 -0.94 -17.99 -18.53
N ALA A 20 0.10 -18.03 -19.33
CA ALA A 20 0.20 -18.98 -20.45
C ALA A 20 0.17 -20.43 -19.96
N ALA A 21 0.92 -20.76 -18.90
CA ALA A 21 0.94 -22.10 -18.32
C ALA A 21 -0.42 -22.57 -17.78
N LEU A 22 -1.27 -21.63 -17.31
CA LEU A 22 -2.60 -21.98 -16.77
C LEU A 22 -3.72 -21.99 -17.81
N VAL A 23 -3.66 -21.08 -18.78
CA VAL A 23 -4.77 -20.87 -19.74
C VAL A 23 -4.60 -21.68 -21.01
N LEU A 24 -3.35 -21.94 -21.45
CA LEU A 24 -3.09 -22.73 -22.65
C LEU A 24 -3.25 -24.21 -22.34
N GLU A 25 -4.16 -24.86 -23.05
CA GLU A 25 -4.31 -26.31 -23.01
C GLU A 25 -3.14 -27.01 -23.73
N ASN A 26 -2.60 -28.09 -23.12
CA ASN A 26 -1.58 -28.97 -23.73
C ASN A 26 -0.13 -28.39 -23.88
N VAL A 27 0.32 -27.48 -23.02
CA VAL A 27 1.73 -27.06 -22.99
C VAL A 27 2.62 -28.07 -22.20
N GLY A 28 2.11 -29.29 -21.97
CA GLY A 28 2.88 -30.33 -21.27
C GLY A 28 4.17 -30.66 -21.98
N PHE A 29 5.31 -30.51 -21.30
CA PHE A 29 6.65 -30.87 -21.77
C PHE A 29 7.09 -32.20 -21.16
N SER A 30 7.57 -33.13 -21.96
CA SER A 30 8.09 -34.40 -21.46
C SER A 30 9.62 -34.34 -21.47
N TRP A 31 10.24 -34.40 -20.31
CA TRP A 31 11.68 -34.43 -20.16
C TRP A 31 12.10 -35.68 -19.33
N GLY A 32 13.00 -36.50 -19.87
CA GLY A 32 13.54 -37.65 -19.14
C GLY A 32 12.49 -38.67 -18.68
N GLY A 33 11.37 -38.85 -19.42
CA GLY A 33 10.29 -39.80 -19.06
C GLY A 33 9.28 -39.24 -18.03
N VAL A 34 9.48 -38.04 -17.50
CA VAL A 34 8.53 -37.36 -16.61
C VAL A 34 7.69 -36.37 -17.43
N ARG A 35 6.38 -36.55 -17.42
CA ARG A 35 5.46 -35.63 -18.07
C ARG A 35 5.15 -34.48 -17.14
N ILE A 36 5.78 -33.31 -17.38
CA ILE A 36 5.48 -32.08 -16.65
C ILE A 36 4.18 -31.52 -17.24
N THR A 37 3.12 -31.52 -16.45
CA THR A 37 1.84 -30.97 -16.88
C THR A 37 1.81 -29.46 -16.61
N ASN A 38 0.90 -28.75 -17.25
CA ASN A 38 0.75 -27.30 -17.18
C ASN A 38 0.62 -26.80 -15.74
N GLU A 39 -0.05 -27.55 -14.89
CA GLU A 39 -0.30 -27.19 -13.49
C GLU A 39 1.00 -27.18 -12.67
N TRP A 40 1.86 -28.18 -12.85
CA TRP A 40 3.17 -28.22 -12.19
C TRP A 40 4.08 -27.10 -12.68
N LEU A 41 4.01 -26.80 -13.99
CA LEU A 41 4.74 -25.69 -14.57
C LEU A 41 4.26 -24.34 -13.99
N ALA A 42 2.95 -24.12 -13.93
CA ALA A 42 2.36 -22.92 -13.33
C ALA A 42 2.73 -22.76 -11.85
N LEU A 43 2.66 -23.86 -11.08
CA LEU A 43 3.06 -23.87 -9.68
C LEU A 43 4.54 -23.54 -9.51
N ALA A 44 5.41 -24.15 -10.33
CA ALA A 44 6.87 -23.88 -10.29
C ALA A 44 7.18 -22.44 -10.65
N ILE A 45 6.55 -21.87 -11.68
CA ILE A 45 6.71 -20.46 -12.07
C ILE A 45 6.25 -19.55 -10.93
N PHE A 46 5.06 -19.81 -10.37
CA PHE A 46 4.51 -18.99 -9.29
C PHE A 46 5.39 -19.01 -8.03
N LEU A 47 5.81 -20.20 -7.59
CA LEU A 47 6.69 -20.34 -6.40
C LEU A 47 8.08 -19.77 -6.65
N SER A 48 8.64 -19.92 -7.86
CA SER A 48 9.93 -19.31 -8.22
C SER A 48 9.84 -17.79 -8.20
N ALA A 49 8.76 -17.21 -8.73
CA ALA A 49 8.54 -15.77 -8.70
C ALA A 49 8.32 -15.24 -7.27
N ALA A 50 7.59 -15.98 -6.44
CA ALA A 50 7.40 -15.63 -5.03
C ALA A 50 8.70 -15.76 -4.21
N ALA A 51 9.53 -16.77 -4.51
CA ALA A 51 10.83 -16.94 -3.86
C ALA A 51 11.81 -15.84 -4.26
N THR A 52 11.81 -15.41 -5.52
CA THR A 52 12.63 -14.26 -5.97
C THR A 52 12.27 -12.98 -5.24
N ASP A 53 11.01 -12.74 -4.91
CA ASP A 53 10.57 -11.59 -4.10
C ASP A 53 11.18 -11.60 -2.68
N LEU A 54 11.23 -12.75 -2.04
CA LEU A 54 11.86 -12.89 -0.74
C LEU A 54 13.38 -12.70 -0.81
N LEU A 55 14.01 -13.18 -1.89
CA LEU A 55 15.44 -13.10 -2.11
C LEU A 55 15.90 -11.67 -2.43
N ASP A 56 15.22 -10.96 -3.32
CA ASP A 56 15.59 -9.58 -3.67
C ASP A 56 15.44 -8.64 -2.49
N GLY A 57 14.36 -8.77 -1.72
CA GLY A 57 14.16 -8.03 -0.47
C GLY A 57 15.24 -8.31 0.60
N TYR A 58 15.75 -9.54 0.66
CA TYR A 58 16.86 -9.90 1.56
C TYR A 58 18.18 -9.34 1.06
N LEU A 59 18.50 -9.54 -0.22
CA LEU A 59 19.75 -9.09 -0.86
C LEU A 59 19.87 -7.57 -0.91
N ALA A 60 18.80 -6.86 -1.25
CA ALA A 60 18.79 -5.40 -1.27
C ALA A 60 19.12 -4.80 0.10
N ARG A 61 18.58 -5.37 1.19
CA ARG A 61 18.90 -4.97 2.57
C ARG A 61 20.34 -5.29 2.96
N ARG A 62 20.85 -6.47 2.57
CA ARG A 62 22.20 -6.91 2.92
C ARG A 62 23.28 -6.12 2.18
N TRP A 63 23.04 -5.77 0.93
CA TRP A 63 24.01 -5.07 0.09
C TRP A 63 23.85 -3.56 0.05
N ARG A 64 22.83 -3.02 0.71
CA ARG A 64 22.49 -1.57 0.71
C ARG A 64 22.37 -0.98 -0.70
N GLN A 65 22.00 -1.80 -1.69
CA GLN A 65 21.82 -1.41 -3.09
C GLN A 65 20.34 -1.15 -3.38
N VAL A 66 19.77 -0.16 -2.69
CA VAL A 66 18.38 0.26 -2.91
C VAL A 66 18.37 1.28 -4.03
N THR A 67 17.74 0.96 -5.17
CA THR A 67 17.59 1.89 -6.30
C THR A 67 16.20 2.49 -6.30
N THR A 68 16.06 3.75 -6.76
CA THR A 68 14.76 4.43 -6.86
C THR A 68 13.80 3.67 -7.79
N ILE A 69 14.32 3.12 -8.89
CA ILE A 69 13.51 2.34 -9.85
C ILE A 69 13.03 1.03 -9.21
N GLY A 70 13.89 0.30 -8.48
CA GLY A 70 13.52 -0.94 -7.78
C GLY A 70 12.41 -0.69 -6.76
N THR A 71 12.55 0.33 -5.91
CA THR A 71 11.54 0.65 -4.89
C THR A 71 10.16 1.01 -5.44
N LEU A 72 10.09 1.47 -6.70
CA LEU A 72 8.82 1.76 -7.39
C LEU A 72 8.26 0.52 -8.10
N LEU A 73 9.14 -0.32 -8.70
CA LEU A 73 8.73 -1.49 -9.47
C LEU A 73 8.34 -2.68 -8.58
N ASP A 74 9.04 -2.90 -7.44
CA ASP A 74 8.77 -4.03 -6.55
C ASP A 74 7.30 -4.13 -6.10
N PRO A 75 6.67 -3.06 -5.57
CA PRO A 75 5.27 -3.12 -5.16
C PRO A 75 4.29 -3.36 -6.31
N ILE A 76 4.70 -3.05 -7.54
CA ILE A 76 3.89 -3.27 -8.74
C ILE A 76 4.03 -4.72 -9.19
N ALA A 77 5.25 -5.22 -9.31
CA ALA A 77 5.56 -6.58 -9.74
C ALA A 77 4.92 -7.65 -8.84
N ASP A 78 5.00 -7.47 -7.52
CA ASP A 78 4.36 -8.36 -6.53
C ASP A 78 2.85 -8.44 -6.73
N LYS A 79 2.18 -7.29 -6.89
CA LYS A 79 0.74 -7.26 -7.11
C LYS A 79 0.32 -7.80 -8.46
N LEU A 80 1.12 -7.58 -9.50
CA LEU A 80 0.86 -8.13 -10.83
C LEU A 80 0.89 -9.65 -10.79
N LEU A 81 1.90 -10.25 -10.15
CA LEU A 81 2.02 -11.71 -10.04
C LEU A 81 0.80 -12.32 -9.34
N VAL A 82 0.44 -11.80 -8.17
CA VAL A 82 -0.70 -12.28 -7.38
C VAL A 82 -2.01 -12.07 -8.12
N SER A 83 -2.21 -10.89 -8.72
CA SER A 83 -3.43 -10.60 -9.50
C SER A 83 -3.56 -11.52 -10.71
N ALA A 84 -2.48 -11.73 -11.44
CA ALA A 84 -2.46 -12.64 -12.57
C ALA A 84 -2.78 -14.08 -12.17
N ALA A 85 -2.20 -14.58 -11.08
CA ALA A 85 -2.49 -15.91 -10.55
C ALA A 85 -3.98 -16.05 -10.19
N LEU A 86 -4.55 -15.08 -9.45
CA LEU A 86 -5.96 -15.12 -9.06
C LEU A 86 -6.90 -15.03 -10.25
N ILE A 87 -6.63 -14.16 -11.22
CA ILE A 87 -7.45 -14.02 -12.44
C ILE A 87 -7.38 -15.30 -13.26
N SER A 88 -6.20 -15.91 -13.42
CA SER A 88 -6.05 -17.18 -14.13
C SER A 88 -6.78 -18.33 -13.44
N LEU A 89 -6.77 -18.39 -12.09
CA LEU A 89 -7.55 -19.36 -11.32
C LEU A 89 -9.08 -19.17 -11.50
N VAL A 90 -9.53 -17.93 -11.67
CA VAL A 90 -10.93 -17.64 -12.03
C VAL A 90 -11.23 -18.12 -13.46
N GLN A 91 -10.32 -17.88 -14.41
CA GLN A 91 -10.43 -18.31 -15.79
C GLN A 91 -10.61 -19.83 -15.89
N VAL A 92 -9.81 -20.60 -15.15
CA VAL A 92 -9.91 -22.06 -15.10
C VAL A 92 -10.98 -22.58 -14.13
N ARG A 93 -11.86 -21.72 -13.63
CA ARG A 93 -13.02 -22.03 -12.77
C ARG A 93 -12.69 -22.71 -11.43
N VAL A 94 -11.48 -22.55 -10.94
CA VAL A 94 -11.04 -23.08 -9.64
C VAL A 94 -11.36 -22.12 -8.49
N LEU A 95 -11.38 -20.81 -8.76
CA LEU A 95 -11.66 -19.76 -7.79
C LEU A 95 -12.88 -18.94 -8.19
N PRO A 96 -13.85 -18.69 -7.30
CA PRO A 96 -14.93 -17.75 -7.55
C PRO A 96 -14.42 -16.31 -7.80
N GLY A 97 -14.91 -15.66 -8.86
CA GLY A 97 -14.42 -14.33 -9.28
C GLY A 97 -14.53 -13.26 -8.20
N TRP A 98 -15.59 -13.27 -7.38
CA TRP A 98 -15.75 -12.30 -6.29
C TRP A 98 -14.64 -12.38 -5.23
N MET A 99 -14.09 -13.58 -4.96
CA MET A 99 -12.93 -13.74 -4.04
C MET A 99 -11.69 -13.07 -4.61
N ALA A 100 -11.41 -13.25 -5.91
CA ALA A 100 -10.31 -12.58 -6.58
C ALA A 100 -10.47 -11.05 -6.53
N VAL A 101 -11.68 -10.54 -6.80
CA VAL A 101 -11.98 -9.09 -6.74
C VAL A 101 -11.73 -8.53 -5.33
N LEU A 102 -12.17 -9.22 -4.27
CA LEU A 102 -11.94 -8.77 -2.89
C LEU A 102 -10.45 -8.71 -2.54
N VAL A 103 -9.68 -9.74 -2.90
CA VAL A 103 -8.25 -9.79 -2.59
C VAL A 103 -7.48 -8.74 -3.39
N VAL A 104 -7.68 -8.69 -4.70
CA VAL A 104 -7.00 -7.73 -5.59
C VAL A 104 -7.41 -6.29 -5.25
N GLY A 105 -8.70 -6.03 -5.13
CA GLY A 105 -9.23 -4.70 -4.80
C GLY A 105 -8.67 -4.16 -3.48
N ARG A 106 -8.60 -5.01 -2.46
CA ARG A 106 -7.98 -4.64 -1.19
C ARG A 106 -6.49 -4.32 -1.34
N GLU A 107 -5.73 -5.10 -2.12
CA GLU A 107 -4.30 -4.84 -2.34
C GLU A 107 -4.09 -3.45 -2.95
N PHE A 108 -4.87 -3.11 -3.98
CA PHE A 108 -4.79 -1.80 -4.62
C PHE A 108 -5.29 -0.68 -3.71
N ALA A 109 -6.41 -0.87 -3.00
CA ALA A 109 -6.95 0.14 -2.09
C ALA A 109 -5.97 0.50 -0.96
N VAL A 110 -5.40 -0.49 -0.27
CA VAL A 110 -4.43 -0.24 0.80
C VAL A 110 -3.15 0.39 0.28
N SER A 111 -2.72 0.02 -0.93
CA SER A 111 -1.53 0.63 -1.55
C SER A 111 -1.78 2.06 -1.97
N GLY A 112 -2.95 2.35 -2.55
CA GLY A 112 -3.36 3.71 -2.87
C GLY A 112 -3.40 4.61 -1.62
N LEU A 113 -4.03 4.13 -0.53
CA LEU A 113 -4.04 4.87 0.74
C LEU A 113 -2.63 5.11 1.29
N ARG A 114 -1.72 4.14 1.14
CA ARG A 114 -0.33 4.29 1.56
C ARG A 114 0.42 5.32 0.70
N SER A 115 0.19 5.30 -0.62
CA SER A 115 0.80 6.28 -1.54
C SER A 115 0.30 7.70 -1.26
N ILE A 116 -1.00 7.88 -1.02
CA ILE A 116 -1.58 9.17 -0.63
C ILE A 116 -0.97 9.64 0.70
N ALA A 117 -0.89 8.76 1.70
CA ALA A 117 -0.28 9.09 2.98
C ALA A 117 1.18 9.52 2.84
N ALA A 118 1.96 8.84 2.00
CA ALA A 118 3.35 9.18 1.72
C ALA A 118 3.48 10.54 1.00
N ALA A 119 2.64 10.82 0.02
CA ALA A 119 2.59 12.13 -0.66
C ALA A 119 2.27 13.27 0.31
N GLU A 120 1.44 12.99 1.31
CA GLU A 120 1.11 13.92 2.40
C GLU A 120 2.21 14.00 3.49
N GLY A 121 3.35 13.31 3.31
CA GLY A 121 4.49 13.36 4.21
C GLY A 121 4.32 12.59 5.53
N TYR A 122 3.42 11.59 5.59
CA TYR A 122 3.33 10.69 6.73
C TYR A 122 3.33 9.22 6.32
N THR A 123 3.94 8.38 7.15
CA THR A 123 3.99 6.94 6.91
C THR A 123 2.99 6.22 7.83
N ILE A 124 2.19 5.33 7.26
CA ILE A 124 1.37 4.40 8.04
C ILE A 124 2.19 3.12 8.20
N LYS A 125 2.67 2.85 9.41
CA LYS A 125 3.42 1.63 9.71
C LYS A 125 2.59 0.40 9.36
N ALA A 126 3.21 -0.53 8.61
CA ALA A 126 2.62 -1.83 8.36
C ALA A 126 2.42 -2.57 9.70
N SER A 127 1.31 -3.28 9.84
CA SER A 127 1.13 -4.18 11.00
C SER A 127 1.97 -5.44 10.79
N ASP A 128 2.43 -6.06 11.89
CA ASP A 128 3.19 -7.32 11.85
C ASP A 128 2.41 -8.47 11.20
N LEU A 129 1.08 -8.36 11.15
CA LEU A 129 0.17 -9.25 10.40
C LEU A 129 0.45 -9.29 8.88
N GLY A 130 1.24 -8.33 8.34
CA GLY A 130 1.56 -8.28 6.92
C GLY A 130 2.35 -9.47 6.41
N LYS A 131 3.30 -9.98 7.19
CA LYS A 131 4.15 -11.14 6.82
C LYS A 131 3.34 -12.43 6.77
N THR A 132 2.53 -12.69 7.80
CA THR A 132 1.65 -13.87 7.88
C THR A 132 0.64 -13.88 6.74
N LYS A 133 0.09 -12.70 6.40
CA LYS A 133 -0.85 -12.56 5.29
C LYS A 133 -0.21 -12.91 3.95
N MET A 134 0.99 -12.43 3.64
CA MET A 134 1.67 -12.76 2.38
C MET A 134 1.93 -14.27 2.27
N ALA A 135 2.44 -14.88 3.34
CA ALA A 135 2.69 -16.33 3.36
C ALA A 135 1.39 -17.14 3.19
N SER A 136 0.30 -16.77 3.87
CA SER A 136 -0.99 -17.46 3.72
C SER A 136 -1.59 -17.29 2.33
N GLN A 137 -1.40 -16.14 1.70
CA GLN A 137 -1.86 -15.86 0.34
C GLN A 137 -1.11 -16.70 -0.70
N VAL A 138 0.23 -16.78 -0.58
CA VAL A 138 1.05 -17.64 -1.45
C VAL A 138 0.65 -19.11 -1.27
N ALA A 139 0.47 -19.58 -0.04
CA ALA A 139 0.06 -20.95 0.24
C ALA A 139 -1.35 -21.26 -0.32
N ALA A 140 -2.32 -20.35 -0.17
CA ALA A 140 -3.66 -20.52 -0.71
C ALA A 140 -3.65 -20.62 -2.24
N ILE A 141 -2.91 -19.74 -2.93
CA ILE A 141 -2.77 -19.78 -4.39
C ILE A 141 -2.08 -21.06 -4.82
N ALA A 142 -1.01 -21.49 -4.14
CA ALA A 142 -0.31 -22.74 -4.46
C ALA A 142 -1.23 -23.97 -4.30
N CYS A 143 -2.03 -24.04 -3.24
CA CYS A 143 -3.02 -25.10 -3.05
C CYS A 143 -4.09 -25.11 -4.17
N LEU A 144 -4.57 -23.93 -4.59
CA LEU A 144 -5.53 -23.80 -5.67
C LEU A 144 -4.92 -24.18 -7.03
N LEU A 145 -3.65 -23.83 -7.27
CA LEU A 145 -2.92 -24.28 -8.47
C LEU A 145 -2.78 -25.80 -8.50
N MET A 146 -2.47 -26.44 -7.36
CA MET A 146 -2.44 -27.90 -7.28
C MET A 146 -3.82 -28.52 -7.47
N SER A 147 -4.88 -27.85 -7.07
CA SER A 147 -6.24 -28.38 -7.15
C SER A 147 -6.76 -28.53 -8.58
N THR A 148 -6.17 -27.86 -9.55
CA THR A 148 -6.50 -28.04 -10.99
C THR A 148 -6.26 -29.46 -11.46
N ARG A 149 -5.29 -30.16 -10.87
CA ARG A 149 -4.97 -31.58 -11.16
C ARG A 149 -5.46 -32.53 -10.07
N HIS A 150 -5.38 -32.11 -8.82
CA HIS A 150 -5.69 -32.91 -7.65
C HIS A 150 -6.87 -32.31 -6.88
N PRO A 151 -8.12 -32.72 -7.19
CA PRO A 151 -9.33 -32.12 -6.61
C PRO A 151 -9.35 -32.13 -5.07
N GLN A 152 -8.63 -33.02 -4.43
CA GLN A 152 -8.48 -33.10 -2.98
C GLN A 152 -7.93 -31.83 -2.32
N PHE A 153 -7.15 -31.05 -3.06
CA PHE A 153 -6.59 -29.77 -2.56
C PHE A 153 -7.56 -28.59 -2.74
N HIS A 154 -8.66 -28.75 -3.48
CA HIS A 154 -9.58 -27.65 -3.76
C HIS A 154 -10.24 -27.10 -2.50
N THR A 155 -10.78 -27.97 -1.63
CA THR A 155 -11.41 -27.54 -0.39
C THR A 155 -10.40 -26.84 0.53
N ALA A 156 -9.19 -27.40 0.68
CA ALA A 156 -8.13 -26.81 1.47
C ALA A 156 -7.72 -25.42 0.93
N GLY A 157 -7.57 -25.28 -0.40
CA GLY A 157 -7.27 -24.03 -1.06
C GLY A 157 -8.35 -22.96 -0.84
N LEU A 158 -9.64 -23.34 -0.95
CA LEU A 158 -10.75 -22.44 -0.68
C LEU A 158 -10.82 -21.99 0.78
N VAL A 159 -10.62 -22.92 1.73
CA VAL A 159 -10.59 -22.59 3.16
C VAL A 159 -9.45 -21.60 3.45
N MET A 160 -8.25 -21.85 2.91
CA MET A 160 -7.13 -20.93 3.03
C MET A 160 -7.45 -19.55 2.39
N MET A 161 -8.14 -19.53 1.26
CA MET A 161 -8.55 -18.28 0.61
C MET A 161 -9.54 -17.48 1.47
N TRP A 162 -10.48 -18.15 2.17
CA TRP A 162 -11.35 -17.50 3.15
C TRP A 162 -10.56 -16.86 4.29
N VAL A 163 -9.55 -17.55 4.80
CA VAL A 163 -8.64 -17.01 5.83
C VAL A 163 -7.90 -15.77 5.29
N VAL A 164 -7.40 -15.83 4.06
CA VAL A 164 -6.75 -14.69 3.39
C VAL A 164 -7.71 -13.50 3.28
N ILE A 165 -8.95 -13.72 2.84
CA ILE A 165 -9.97 -12.66 2.72
C ILE A 165 -10.26 -12.04 4.09
N PHE A 166 -10.44 -12.85 5.12
CA PHE A 166 -10.68 -12.36 6.48
C PHE A 166 -9.56 -11.43 6.96
N PHE A 167 -8.30 -11.87 6.88
CA PHE A 167 -7.16 -11.02 7.25
C PHE A 167 -7.00 -9.82 6.33
N ALA A 168 -7.32 -9.97 5.06
CA ALA A 168 -7.29 -8.88 4.10
C ALA A 168 -8.26 -7.77 4.48
N LEU A 169 -9.52 -8.10 4.77
CA LEU A 169 -10.56 -7.14 5.16
C LEU A 169 -10.25 -6.50 6.52
N ALA A 170 -9.89 -7.30 7.53
CA ALA A 170 -9.50 -6.79 8.86
C ALA A 170 -8.34 -5.79 8.77
N SER A 171 -7.34 -6.11 7.95
CA SER A 171 -6.22 -5.22 7.69
C SER A 171 -6.66 -3.95 6.95
N ALA A 172 -7.50 -4.05 5.91
CA ALA A 172 -8.01 -2.90 5.16
C ALA A 172 -8.78 -1.93 6.07
N ILE A 173 -9.69 -2.44 6.90
CA ILE A 173 -10.43 -1.64 7.87
C ILE A 173 -9.48 -0.91 8.83
N SER A 174 -8.46 -1.62 9.35
CA SER A 174 -7.45 -1.03 10.23
C SER A 174 -6.67 0.11 9.55
N TYR A 175 -6.27 -0.08 8.29
CA TYR A 175 -5.59 0.96 7.51
C TYR A 175 -6.49 2.17 7.25
N PHE A 176 -7.74 1.93 6.86
CA PHE A 176 -8.70 2.99 6.60
C PHE A 176 -8.99 3.83 7.85
N ARG A 177 -9.21 3.18 9.01
CA ARG A 177 -9.39 3.88 10.29
C ARG A 177 -8.17 4.71 10.68
N LYS A 178 -6.95 4.18 10.51
CA LYS A 178 -5.71 4.92 10.79
C LYS A 178 -5.54 6.11 9.86
N PHE A 179 -5.87 5.94 8.57
CA PHE A 179 -5.81 7.00 7.57
C PHE A 179 -6.75 8.15 7.94
N TRP A 180 -8.05 7.86 8.17
CA TRP A 180 -9.06 8.87 8.53
C TRP A 180 -8.69 9.61 9.80
N ARG A 181 -8.24 8.91 10.82
CA ARG A 181 -7.81 9.56 12.06
C ARG A 181 -6.68 10.58 11.82
N LYS A 182 -5.71 10.23 10.98
CA LYS A 182 -4.62 11.14 10.63
C LYS A 182 -5.06 12.34 9.79
N VAL A 183 -5.96 12.14 8.87
CA VAL A 183 -6.57 13.22 8.08
C VAL A 183 -7.31 14.19 9.01
N ASP A 184 -8.12 13.67 9.94
CA ASP A 184 -8.89 14.47 10.89
C ASP A 184 -7.99 15.30 11.83
N GLU A 185 -6.91 14.70 12.35
CA GLU A 185 -5.90 15.39 13.16
C GLU A 185 -5.24 16.54 12.39
N ARG A 186 -4.93 16.35 11.11
CA ARG A 186 -4.35 17.41 10.26
C ARG A 186 -5.30 18.54 9.97
N VAL A 187 -6.56 18.24 9.64
CA VAL A 187 -7.59 19.26 9.44
C VAL A 187 -7.75 20.12 10.68
N LYS A 188 -7.82 19.49 11.87
CA LYS A 188 -7.88 20.20 13.16
C LYS A 188 -6.64 21.07 13.40
N GLN A 189 -5.43 20.55 13.12
CA GLN A 189 -4.19 21.33 13.27
C GLN A 189 -4.11 22.52 12.30
N ARG A 190 -4.56 22.34 11.05
CA ARG A 190 -4.59 23.41 10.05
C ARG A 190 -5.55 24.53 10.48
N ARG A 191 -6.78 24.19 10.88
CA ARG A 191 -7.75 25.15 11.44
C ARG A 191 -7.18 25.90 12.64
N ARG A 192 -6.55 25.20 13.58
CA ARG A 192 -5.93 25.82 14.76
C ARG A 192 -4.82 26.81 14.37
N ARG A 193 -3.98 26.48 13.40
CA ARG A 193 -2.93 27.40 12.89
C ARG A 193 -3.54 28.65 12.24
N GLU A 194 -4.60 28.49 11.47
CA GLU A 194 -5.31 29.60 10.84
C GLU A 194 -5.92 30.54 11.88
N LEU A 195 -6.61 29.99 12.87
CA LEU A 195 -7.18 30.78 13.98
C LEU A 195 -6.11 31.58 14.74
N LEU A 196 -5.00 30.93 15.12
CA LEU A 196 -3.88 31.59 15.80
C LEU A 196 -3.25 32.70 14.92
N HIS A 197 -3.19 32.50 13.61
CA HIS A 197 -2.71 33.52 12.69
C HIS A 197 -3.65 34.74 12.64
N LEU A 198 -4.95 34.51 12.60
CA LEU A 198 -5.96 35.58 12.63
C LEU A 198 -5.93 36.35 13.95
N GLU A 199 -5.84 35.65 15.08
CA GLU A 199 -5.71 36.27 16.39
C GLU A 199 -4.46 37.16 16.51
N ARG A 200 -3.32 36.68 16.02
CA ARG A 200 -2.07 37.47 15.97
C ARG A 200 -2.21 38.72 15.09
N LYS A 201 -2.89 38.60 13.94
CA LYS A 201 -3.18 39.77 13.08
C LYS A 201 -4.06 40.77 13.79
N ARG A 202 -5.14 40.32 14.47
CA ARG A 202 -6.04 41.18 15.22
C ARG A 202 -5.31 41.90 16.36
N GLN A 203 -4.50 41.20 17.13
CA GLN A 203 -3.72 41.82 18.19
C GLN A 203 -2.72 42.87 17.67
N ARG A 204 -2.07 42.58 16.52
CA ARG A 204 -1.17 43.58 15.89
C ARG A 204 -1.92 44.82 15.40
N ALA A 205 -3.11 44.65 14.83
CA ALA A 205 -3.96 45.77 14.43
C ALA A 205 -4.38 46.65 15.65
N LEU A 206 -4.84 46.02 16.74
CA LEU A 206 -5.22 46.72 17.97
C LEU A 206 -4.03 47.46 18.59
N ARG A 207 -2.82 46.86 18.61
CA ARG A 207 -1.62 47.54 19.08
C ARG A 207 -1.24 48.76 18.23
N ARG A 208 -1.43 48.67 16.89
CA ARG A 208 -1.18 49.81 15.99
C ARG A 208 -2.19 50.92 16.21
N GLN A 209 -3.48 50.60 16.37
CA GLN A 209 -4.53 51.59 16.69
C GLN A 209 -4.20 52.35 18.00
N LYS A 210 -3.92 51.59 19.07
CA LYS A 210 -3.53 52.21 20.37
C LYS A 210 -2.28 53.08 20.28
N ALA A 211 -1.29 52.67 19.45
CA ALA A 211 -0.07 53.48 19.26
C ALA A 211 -0.38 54.78 18.48
N THR A 212 -1.28 54.72 17.48
CA THR A 212 -1.72 55.88 16.72
C THR A 212 -2.54 56.84 17.58
N GLU A 213 -3.47 56.35 18.41
CA GLU A 213 -4.23 57.13 19.38
C GLU A 213 -3.34 57.79 20.43
N ALA A 214 -2.34 57.05 20.94
CA ALA A 214 -1.37 57.60 21.87
C ALA A 214 -0.50 58.71 21.25
N ALA A 215 -0.13 58.54 19.95
CA ALA A 215 0.65 59.57 19.22
C ALA A 215 -0.18 60.84 18.91
N GLN A 216 -1.49 60.70 18.69
CA GLN A 216 -2.40 61.82 18.44
C GLN A 216 -2.72 62.61 19.71
N ASN A 217 -2.69 61.94 20.91
CA ASN A 217 -2.89 62.59 22.22
C ASN A 217 -1.65 63.28 22.78
N VAL A 218 -0.52 63.25 22.11
CA VAL A 218 0.67 64.05 22.45
C VAL A 218 0.60 65.33 21.67
N ASN A 219 0.32 66.45 22.37
CA ASN A 219 0.34 67.80 21.79
C ASN A 219 1.74 68.07 21.20
N PRO A 220 1.90 68.87 20.11
CA PRO A 220 3.20 69.17 19.47
C PRO A 220 4.22 69.83 20.41
N THR A 221 3.80 70.33 21.57
CA THR A 221 4.67 70.88 22.65
C THR A 221 5.13 69.82 23.66
N GLY A 222 4.84 68.55 23.51
CA GLY A 222 5.29 67.46 24.39
C GLY A 222 4.62 67.41 25.78
N VAL A 223 3.63 68.25 26.05
CA VAL A 223 2.93 68.34 27.35
C VAL A 223 1.67 67.45 27.28
N ARG A 224 1.54 66.49 28.19
CA ARG A 224 0.28 65.72 28.38
C ARG A 224 -0.79 66.64 28.94
N LEU A 225 -1.93 66.79 28.27
CA LEU A 225 -3.09 67.42 28.85
C LEU A 225 -3.60 66.57 30.02
N PRO A 226 -3.93 67.18 31.17
CA PRO A 226 -4.55 66.43 32.27
C PRO A 226 -5.89 65.89 31.87
N THR A 227 -6.14 64.62 32.12
CA THR A 227 -7.48 64.03 31.96
C THR A 227 -8.39 64.65 33.01
N GLU A 228 -9.46 65.34 32.57
CA GLU A 228 -10.50 65.81 33.46
C GLU A 228 -11.13 64.66 34.25
N PRO A 229 -11.34 64.79 35.57
CA PRO A 229 -12.02 63.77 36.36
C PRO A 229 -13.50 63.80 35.97
N GLN A 230 -14.03 62.70 35.53
CA GLN A 230 -15.45 62.49 35.34
C GLN A 230 -16.14 62.55 36.73
N GLN A 231 -17.05 63.49 36.88
CA GLN A 231 -18.04 63.57 37.97
C GLN A 231 -19.18 62.57 37.70
#